data_567038611d553bbd5d26526ea80b9542
#
_entry.id   567038611d553bbd5d26526ea80b9542
#
_cell.length_a   1.000
_cell.length_b   1.000
_cell.length_c   1.000
_cell.angle_alpha   90.00
_cell.angle_beta   90.00
_cell.angle_gamma   90.00
#
_symmetry.space_group_name_H-M   'P 1'
#
loop_
_entity.id
_entity.type
_entity.pdbx_description
1 polymer ?
#
loop_
_entity_poly.entity_id
_entity_poly.type
_entity_poly.pdbx_seq_one_letter_code
_entity_poly.pdbx_strand_id
1 'polypeptide(L)'
;MAGSALHLHRVHPDNMGDAEAVFDELGTYSMHVDGCPRRPEAAYDFATELPPGRDARHKHAFVAYRDDLPIGLLDIVEGYPAPSIAFIGLLAVKERLHGKGIGRQLYTEAERLARQTLRARTIRLAVVEANPVMGFWRKMGFEPTGEVKPYLGQNVRSRVILLEKPLLAPDEEHLQG
;
A
#
# COMPACT_ATOMS: atom_id res chain seq x y z
N MET A 1 -15.02 -18.08 16.12
CA MET A 1 -15.71 -17.55 14.93
C MET A 1 -14.66 -17.16 13.90
N ALA A 2 -14.72 -17.75 12.73
CA ALA A 2 -13.88 -17.30 11.63
C ALA A 2 -14.29 -15.86 11.28
N GLY A 3 -13.37 -14.93 11.42
CA GLY A 3 -13.63 -13.56 10.96
C GLY A 3 -13.92 -13.58 9.46
N SER A 4 -14.84 -12.75 9.03
CA SER A 4 -15.18 -12.60 7.61
C SER A 4 -13.90 -12.33 6.79
N ALA A 5 -13.80 -12.95 5.62
CA ALA A 5 -12.64 -12.80 4.76
C ALA A 5 -12.53 -11.38 4.21
N LEU A 6 -11.30 -10.90 4.06
CA LEU A 6 -11.00 -9.63 3.41
C LEU A 6 -11.05 -9.82 1.89
N HIS A 7 -11.71 -8.91 1.19
CA HIS A 7 -11.84 -8.92 -0.26
C HIS A 7 -11.30 -7.63 -0.86
N LEU A 8 -10.59 -7.74 -2.00
CA LEU A 8 -10.11 -6.61 -2.76
C LEU A 8 -10.99 -6.39 -4.00
N HIS A 9 -11.47 -5.19 -4.17
CA HIS A 9 -12.17 -4.76 -5.39
C HIS A 9 -11.40 -3.63 -6.05
N ARG A 10 -11.13 -3.75 -7.34
CA ARG A 10 -10.46 -2.68 -8.09
C ARG A 10 -11.23 -1.38 -7.93
N VAL A 11 -10.48 -0.28 -7.82
CA VAL A 11 -11.06 1.06 -7.84
C VAL A 11 -11.74 1.28 -9.19
N HIS A 12 -12.97 1.74 -9.13
CA HIS A 12 -13.85 2.00 -10.25
C HIS A 12 -14.70 3.23 -9.92
N PRO A 13 -15.22 3.98 -10.88
CA PRO A 13 -16.11 5.12 -10.57
C PRO A 13 -17.23 4.79 -9.58
N ASP A 14 -17.76 3.56 -9.64
CA ASP A 14 -18.88 3.15 -8.78
C ASP A 14 -18.50 2.95 -7.31
N ASN A 15 -17.22 2.68 -6.99
CA ASN A 15 -16.75 2.50 -5.62
C ASN A 15 -15.80 3.61 -5.15
N MET A 16 -15.67 4.70 -5.90
CA MET A 16 -14.82 5.82 -5.51
C MET A 16 -15.26 6.44 -4.18
N GLY A 17 -16.55 6.50 -3.90
CA GLY A 17 -17.08 6.95 -2.62
C GLY A 17 -16.61 6.09 -1.43
N ASP A 18 -16.40 4.79 -1.65
CA ASP A 18 -15.84 3.90 -0.64
C ASP A 18 -14.36 4.20 -0.38
N ALA A 19 -13.59 4.50 -1.42
CA ALA A 19 -12.21 4.96 -1.25
C ALA A 19 -12.16 6.27 -0.46
N GLU A 20 -13.03 7.22 -0.77
CA GLU A 20 -13.15 8.47 -0.01
C GLU A 20 -13.50 8.22 1.46
N ALA A 21 -14.43 7.29 1.73
CA ALA A 21 -14.80 6.92 3.09
C ALA A 21 -13.62 6.36 3.90
N VAL A 22 -12.73 5.61 3.25
CA VAL A 22 -11.49 5.16 3.91
C VAL A 22 -10.57 6.34 4.21
N PHE A 23 -10.33 7.23 3.24
CA PHE A 23 -9.49 8.41 3.46
C PHE A 23 -10.02 9.31 4.58
N ASP A 24 -11.35 9.41 4.75
CA ASP A 24 -11.95 10.18 5.85
C ASP A 24 -11.54 9.65 7.24
N GLU A 25 -11.15 8.39 7.33
CA GLU A 25 -10.69 7.75 8.57
C GLU A 25 -9.16 7.52 8.60
N LEU A 26 -8.39 8.29 7.81
CA LEU A 26 -6.93 8.29 7.77
C LEU A 26 -6.34 9.64 8.21
N GLY A 27 -6.99 10.33 9.14
CA GLY A 27 -6.60 11.69 9.56
C GLY A 27 -5.18 11.75 10.11
N THR A 28 -4.77 10.79 10.93
CA THR A 28 -3.42 10.72 11.50
C THR A 28 -2.38 10.50 10.39
N TYR A 29 -2.64 9.58 9.45
CA TYR A 29 -1.80 9.37 8.28
C TYR A 29 -1.63 10.68 7.47
N SER A 30 -2.74 11.34 7.15
CA SER A 30 -2.71 12.60 6.41
C SER A 30 -1.89 13.68 7.13
N MET A 31 -2.02 13.78 8.44
CA MET A 31 -1.21 14.71 9.24
C MET A 31 0.29 14.39 9.18
N HIS A 32 0.67 13.11 9.17
CA HIS A 32 2.08 12.71 9.08
C HIS A 32 2.69 12.97 7.70
N VAL A 33 1.94 12.73 6.63
CA VAL A 33 2.48 12.81 5.26
C VAL A 33 2.26 14.16 4.60
N ASP A 34 1.16 14.82 4.88
CA ASP A 34 0.79 16.12 4.29
C ASP A 34 0.83 17.29 5.28
N GLY A 35 0.83 17.00 6.58
CA GLY A 35 0.76 18.05 7.64
C GLY A 35 -0.58 18.76 7.68
N CYS A 36 -1.63 18.16 7.12
CA CYS A 36 -2.98 18.71 7.08
C CYS A 36 -4.01 17.56 7.05
N PRO A 37 -5.28 17.82 7.32
CA PRO A 37 -6.34 16.87 7.10
C PRO A 37 -6.37 16.38 5.64
N ARG A 38 -7.13 15.31 5.39
CA ARG A 38 -7.28 14.74 4.06
C ARG A 38 -7.45 15.81 2.97
N ARG A 39 -6.62 15.73 1.93
CA ARG A 39 -6.78 16.57 0.75
C ARG A 39 -8.05 16.13 -0.03
N PRO A 40 -8.81 17.06 -0.63
CA PRO A 40 -9.98 16.72 -1.43
C PRO A 40 -9.68 15.72 -2.56
N GLU A 41 -8.49 15.81 -3.17
CA GLU A 41 -8.08 14.99 -4.31
C GLU A 41 -7.46 13.63 -3.90
N ALA A 42 -7.33 13.33 -2.62
CA ALA A 42 -6.57 12.16 -2.14
C ALA A 42 -7.05 10.84 -2.75
N ALA A 43 -8.35 10.62 -2.84
CA ALA A 43 -8.91 9.39 -3.42
C ALA A 43 -8.68 9.33 -4.94
N TYR A 44 -8.78 10.46 -5.63
CA TYR A 44 -8.49 10.54 -7.06
C TYR A 44 -7.02 10.28 -7.35
N ASP A 45 -6.12 10.92 -6.60
CA ASP A 45 -4.67 10.72 -6.73
C ASP A 45 -4.30 9.25 -6.47
N PHE A 46 -4.85 8.67 -5.41
CA PHE A 46 -4.68 7.25 -5.11
C PHE A 46 -5.06 6.36 -6.29
N ALA A 47 -6.15 6.67 -6.98
CA ALA A 47 -6.66 5.87 -8.09
C ALA A 47 -5.87 6.08 -9.40
N THR A 48 -5.20 7.22 -9.58
CA THR A 48 -4.69 7.65 -10.90
C THR A 48 -3.19 7.98 -10.93
N GLU A 49 -2.59 8.36 -9.80
CA GLU A 49 -1.18 8.75 -9.76
C GLU A 49 -0.26 7.61 -10.19
N LEU A 50 0.72 7.94 -11.03
CA LEU A 50 1.68 6.98 -11.58
C LEU A 50 3.10 7.56 -11.53
N PRO A 51 4.10 6.73 -11.21
CA PRO A 51 5.49 7.14 -11.32
C PRO A 51 5.91 7.29 -12.79
N PRO A 52 7.03 7.97 -13.06
CA PRO A 52 7.55 8.13 -14.43
C PRO A 52 7.75 6.79 -15.13
N GLY A 53 7.38 6.73 -16.41
CA GLY A 53 7.55 5.55 -17.24
C GLY A 53 6.48 4.46 -17.07
N ARG A 54 5.48 4.68 -16.23
CA ARG A 54 4.35 3.76 -16.08
C ARG A 54 3.07 4.38 -16.60
N ASP A 55 2.14 3.55 -17.06
CA ASP A 55 0.81 3.96 -17.53
C ASP A 55 -0.30 3.26 -16.73
N ALA A 56 -1.55 3.57 -17.04
CA ALA A 56 -2.72 3.10 -16.29
C ALA A 56 -2.82 1.58 -16.18
N ARG A 57 -2.33 0.81 -17.16
CA ARG A 57 -2.36 -0.66 -17.11
C ARG A 57 -1.42 -1.25 -16.06
N HIS A 58 -0.41 -0.49 -15.61
CA HIS A 58 0.52 -0.92 -14.57
C HIS A 58 0.04 -0.58 -13.16
N LYS A 59 -1.03 0.20 -13.04
CA LYS A 59 -1.60 0.58 -11.75
C LYS A 59 -2.66 -0.41 -11.29
N HIS A 60 -2.50 -0.91 -10.08
CA HIS A 60 -3.41 -1.84 -9.44
C HIS A 60 -3.87 -1.24 -8.11
N ALA A 61 -4.95 -0.47 -8.15
CA ALA A 61 -5.54 0.18 -6.99
C ALA A 61 -6.83 -0.53 -6.57
N PHE A 62 -6.97 -0.78 -5.27
CA PHE A 62 -8.08 -1.54 -4.69
C PHE A 62 -8.63 -0.87 -3.45
N VAL A 63 -9.95 -0.99 -3.27
CA VAL A 63 -10.60 -0.84 -1.98
C VAL A 63 -10.71 -2.23 -1.35
N ALA A 64 -10.33 -2.34 -0.09
CA ALA A 64 -10.46 -3.57 0.69
C ALA A 64 -11.77 -3.53 1.49
N TYR A 65 -12.48 -4.64 1.45
CA TYR A 65 -13.79 -4.80 2.10
C TYR A 65 -13.77 -5.98 3.08
N ARG A 66 -14.56 -5.83 4.14
CA ARG A 66 -14.97 -6.92 5.03
C ARG A 66 -16.44 -6.74 5.36
N ASP A 67 -17.26 -7.79 5.22
CA ASP A 67 -18.72 -7.72 5.42
C ASP A 67 -19.36 -6.57 4.62
N ASP A 68 -18.96 -6.41 3.35
CA ASP A 68 -19.38 -5.36 2.43
C ASP A 68 -19.07 -3.92 2.88
N LEU A 69 -18.28 -3.75 3.93
CA LEU A 69 -17.84 -2.45 4.41
C LEU A 69 -16.42 -2.14 3.94
N PRO A 70 -16.16 -0.93 3.41
CA PRO A 70 -14.82 -0.52 3.04
C PRO A 70 -13.96 -0.32 4.29
N ILE A 71 -12.82 -1.00 4.37
CA ILE A 71 -11.94 -0.99 5.55
C ILE A 71 -10.53 -0.52 5.26
N GLY A 72 -10.09 -0.54 4.00
CA GLY A 72 -8.72 -0.19 3.66
C GLY A 72 -8.51 0.08 2.18
N LEU A 73 -7.29 0.49 1.85
CA LEU A 73 -6.85 0.81 0.50
C LEU A 73 -5.52 0.13 0.20
N LEU A 74 -5.34 -0.27 -1.05
CA LEU A 74 -4.10 -0.84 -1.55
C LEU A 74 -3.82 -0.30 -2.94
N ASP A 75 -2.61 0.22 -3.17
CA ASP A 75 -2.10 0.63 -4.47
C ASP A 75 -0.76 -0.07 -4.72
N ILE A 76 -0.67 -0.78 -5.84
CA ILE A 76 0.57 -1.41 -6.30
C ILE A 76 0.80 -0.99 -7.75
N VAL A 77 2.02 -0.53 -8.04
CA VAL A 77 2.49 -0.25 -9.39
C VAL A 77 3.40 -1.37 -9.87
N GLU A 78 3.02 -1.99 -10.97
CA GLU A 78 3.76 -3.08 -11.60
C GLU A 78 4.98 -2.56 -12.35
N GLY A 79 6.13 -3.22 -12.14
CA GLY A 79 7.34 -2.95 -12.92
C GLY A 79 7.99 -1.59 -12.64
N TYR A 80 8.00 -1.14 -11.40
CA TYR A 80 8.62 0.12 -10.99
C TYR A 80 9.44 -0.06 -9.70
N PRO A 81 10.66 0.48 -9.62
CA PRO A 81 11.41 1.19 -10.67
C PRO A 81 12.07 0.29 -11.72
N ALA A 82 11.88 -1.00 -11.67
CA ALA A 82 12.42 -1.97 -12.61
C ALA A 82 11.40 -3.08 -12.90
N PRO A 83 11.50 -3.81 -14.04
CA PRO A 83 10.48 -4.77 -14.47
C PRO A 83 10.11 -5.85 -13.45
N SER A 84 11.06 -6.31 -12.63
CA SER A 84 10.84 -7.37 -11.63
C SER A 84 10.38 -6.85 -10.26
N ILE A 85 10.11 -5.56 -10.13
CA ILE A 85 9.74 -4.92 -8.88
C ILE A 85 8.28 -4.48 -8.93
N ALA A 86 7.52 -4.81 -7.88
CA ALA A 86 6.21 -4.23 -7.61
C ALA A 86 6.37 -3.17 -6.51
N PHE A 87 5.84 -1.98 -6.73
CA PHE A 87 5.95 -0.87 -5.80
C PHE A 87 4.62 -0.63 -5.10
N ILE A 88 4.60 -0.77 -3.78
CA ILE A 88 3.42 -0.41 -2.98
C ILE A 88 3.41 1.10 -2.78
N GLY A 89 2.46 1.78 -3.43
CA GLY A 89 2.28 3.23 -3.28
C GLY A 89 1.48 3.61 -2.05
N LEU A 90 0.50 2.76 -1.67
CA LEU A 90 -0.30 2.94 -0.47
C LEU A 90 -0.81 1.58 0.03
N LEU A 91 -0.72 1.39 1.33
CA LEU A 91 -1.43 0.34 2.07
C LEU A 91 -1.93 0.97 3.35
N ALA A 92 -3.24 1.10 3.47
CA ALA A 92 -3.84 1.81 4.58
C ALA A 92 -5.10 1.10 5.07
N VAL A 93 -5.33 1.15 6.37
CA VAL A 93 -6.52 0.61 7.04
C VAL A 93 -7.14 1.73 7.86
N LYS A 94 -8.46 1.83 7.86
CA LYS A 94 -9.18 2.79 8.71
C LYS A 94 -8.64 2.78 10.13
N GLU A 95 -8.32 3.94 10.68
CA GLU A 95 -7.59 4.06 11.96
C GLU A 95 -8.31 3.39 13.12
N ARG A 96 -9.64 3.47 13.17
CA ARG A 96 -10.43 2.80 14.21
C ARG A 96 -10.31 1.26 14.20
N LEU A 97 -9.78 0.70 13.12
CA LEU A 97 -9.58 -0.74 12.96
C LEU A 97 -8.12 -1.18 13.18
N HIS A 98 -7.24 -0.26 13.56
CA HIS A 98 -5.83 -0.59 13.84
C HIS A 98 -5.71 -1.53 15.07
N GLY A 99 -4.62 -2.29 15.11
CA GLY A 99 -4.34 -3.21 16.21
C GLY A 99 -5.13 -4.53 16.17
N LYS A 100 -5.84 -4.81 15.07
CA LYS A 100 -6.67 -6.02 14.90
C LYS A 100 -6.12 -7.00 13.86
N GLY A 101 -4.91 -6.78 13.37
CA GLY A 101 -4.28 -7.64 12.36
C GLY A 101 -4.77 -7.43 10.92
N ILE A 102 -5.61 -6.42 10.65
CA ILE A 102 -6.16 -6.16 9.31
C ILE A 102 -5.06 -5.70 8.35
N GLY A 103 -4.13 -4.86 8.81
CA GLY A 103 -2.99 -4.41 8.01
C GLY A 103 -2.14 -5.59 7.53
N ARG A 104 -1.89 -6.57 8.39
CA ARG A 104 -1.20 -7.81 8.01
C ARG A 104 -1.98 -8.61 6.96
N GLN A 105 -3.28 -8.75 7.13
CA GLN A 105 -4.13 -9.44 6.16
C GLN A 105 -4.13 -8.75 4.81
N LEU A 106 -4.24 -7.42 4.79
CA LEU A 106 -4.17 -6.63 3.58
C LEU A 106 -2.80 -6.77 2.90
N TYR A 107 -1.72 -6.74 3.67
CA TYR A 107 -0.37 -6.97 3.15
C TYR A 107 -0.21 -8.38 2.58
N THR A 108 -0.78 -9.40 3.20
CA THR A 108 -0.74 -10.78 2.68
C THR A 108 -1.38 -10.87 1.29
N GLU A 109 -2.50 -10.18 1.08
CA GLU A 109 -3.13 -10.09 -0.24
C GLU A 109 -2.27 -9.31 -1.24
N ALA A 110 -1.62 -8.22 -0.80
CA ALA A 110 -0.69 -7.45 -1.63
C ALA A 110 0.50 -8.31 -2.09
N GLU A 111 1.10 -9.08 -1.19
CA GLU A 111 2.22 -9.97 -1.51
C GLU A 111 1.79 -11.09 -2.47
N ARG A 112 0.63 -11.67 -2.24
CA ARG A 112 0.07 -12.69 -3.13
C ARG A 112 -0.14 -12.15 -4.55
N LEU A 113 -0.72 -10.96 -4.67
CA LEU A 113 -0.91 -10.27 -5.95
C LEU A 113 0.44 -10.02 -6.65
N ALA A 114 1.39 -9.43 -5.93
CA ALA A 114 2.71 -9.12 -6.47
C ALA A 114 3.41 -10.37 -6.99
N ARG A 115 3.39 -11.45 -6.22
CA ARG A 115 4.08 -12.70 -6.55
C ARG A 115 3.37 -13.50 -7.63
N GLN A 116 2.07 -13.75 -7.47
CA GLN A 116 1.33 -14.70 -8.32
C GLN A 116 0.80 -14.04 -9.60
N THR A 117 0.33 -12.82 -9.52
CA THR A 117 -0.28 -12.13 -10.66
C THR A 117 0.73 -11.26 -11.41
N LEU A 118 1.48 -10.43 -10.69
CA LEU A 118 2.44 -9.51 -11.30
C LEU A 118 3.81 -10.15 -11.57
N ARG A 119 4.05 -11.34 -11.03
CA ARG A 119 5.32 -12.08 -11.18
C ARG A 119 6.53 -11.27 -10.72
N ALA A 120 6.35 -10.41 -9.75
CA ALA A 120 7.43 -9.63 -9.16
C ALA A 120 8.38 -10.53 -8.36
N ARG A 121 9.65 -10.17 -8.35
CA ARG A 121 10.69 -10.82 -7.52
C ARG A 121 11.00 -10.04 -6.26
N THR A 122 10.58 -8.79 -6.22
CA THR A 122 10.81 -7.88 -5.09
C THR A 122 9.61 -6.97 -4.95
N ILE A 123 9.21 -6.69 -3.71
CA ILE A 123 8.32 -5.58 -3.41
C ILE A 123 9.17 -4.44 -2.84
N ARG A 124 8.93 -3.23 -3.31
CA ARG A 124 9.54 -2.00 -2.81
C ARG A 124 8.47 -1.02 -2.36
N LEU A 125 8.80 -0.20 -1.40
CA LEU A 125 7.95 0.91 -0.94
C LEU A 125 8.80 2.03 -0.34
N ALA A 126 8.16 3.18 -0.14
CA ALA A 126 8.79 4.33 0.49
C ALA A 126 7.99 4.72 1.74
N VAL A 127 8.69 4.88 2.86
CA VAL A 127 8.08 5.33 4.12
C VAL A 127 8.49 6.77 4.37
N VAL A 128 7.52 7.66 4.53
CA VAL A 128 7.79 9.01 5.02
C VAL A 128 8.25 8.90 6.47
N GLU A 129 9.45 9.42 6.77
CA GLU A 129 10.07 9.27 8.10
C GLU A 129 9.18 9.80 9.23
N ALA A 130 8.41 10.87 8.96
CA ALA A 130 7.45 11.40 9.90
C ALA A 130 6.28 10.45 10.23
N ASN A 131 6.02 9.44 9.38
CA ASN A 131 4.97 8.45 9.58
C ASN A 131 5.54 7.24 10.35
N PRO A 132 5.11 6.97 11.60
CA PRO A 132 5.73 5.96 12.46
C PRO A 132 5.27 4.52 12.13
N VAL A 133 5.49 4.04 10.90
CA VAL A 133 5.05 2.71 10.44
C VAL A 133 6.21 1.75 10.14
N MET A 134 7.44 2.15 10.40
CA MET A 134 8.63 1.34 10.11
C MET A 134 8.56 -0.03 10.79
N GLY A 135 8.10 -0.10 12.03
CA GLY A 135 7.96 -1.35 12.78
C GLY A 135 6.99 -2.33 12.12
N PHE A 136 5.89 -1.84 11.56
CA PHE A 136 4.96 -2.67 10.80
C PHE A 136 5.64 -3.30 9.58
N TRP A 137 6.33 -2.50 8.79
CA TRP A 137 6.99 -2.99 7.58
C TRP A 137 8.11 -3.98 7.88
N ARG A 138 8.87 -3.74 8.95
CA ARG A 138 9.89 -4.71 9.40
C ARG A 138 9.27 -6.05 9.79
N LYS A 139 8.14 -6.05 10.48
CA LYS A 139 7.39 -7.27 10.79
C LYS A 139 6.89 -8.00 9.54
N MET A 140 6.61 -7.27 8.45
CA MET A 140 6.24 -7.86 7.16
C MET A 140 7.45 -8.38 6.38
N GLY A 141 8.67 -8.20 6.88
CA GLY A 141 9.90 -8.71 6.26
C GLY A 141 10.64 -7.71 5.39
N PHE A 142 10.30 -6.43 5.46
CA PHE A 142 10.98 -5.37 4.72
C PHE A 142 12.23 -4.88 5.44
N GLU A 143 13.25 -4.55 4.66
CA GLU A 143 14.50 -3.97 5.13
C GLU A 143 14.82 -2.68 4.36
N PRO A 144 15.46 -1.68 5.00
CA PRO A 144 15.93 -0.49 4.32
C PRO A 144 16.94 -0.84 3.21
N THR A 145 16.80 -0.18 2.06
CA THR A 145 17.75 -0.33 0.95
C THR A 145 19.03 0.49 1.14
N GLY A 146 19.05 1.41 2.10
CA GLY A 146 20.08 2.43 2.25
C GLY A 146 19.77 3.72 1.48
N GLU A 147 18.78 3.70 0.60
CA GLU A 147 18.36 4.87 -0.17
C GLU A 147 17.38 5.72 0.63
N VAL A 148 17.67 7.00 0.75
CA VAL A 148 16.86 8.01 1.41
C VAL A 148 16.73 9.20 0.48
N LYS A 149 15.50 9.73 0.31
CA LYS A 149 15.23 10.86 -0.58
C LYS A 149 14.54 11.98 0.19
N PRO A 150 14.74 13.26 -0.20
CA PRO A 150 13.92 14.34 0.31
C PRO A 150 12.44 14.11 0.01
N TYR A 151 11.58 14.51 0.93
CA TYR A 151 10.13 14.44 0.78
C TYR A 151 9.50 15.79 1.11
N LEU A 152 8.63 16.25 0.22
CA LEU A 152 7.82 17.44 0.41
C LEU A 152 6.35 17.03 0.32
N GLY A 153 5.69 16.93 1.47
CA GLY A 153 4.23 16.93 1.54
C GLY A 153 3.69 18.35 1.41
N GLN A 154 2.40 18.52 1.46
CA GLN A 154 1.77 19.84 1.33
C GLN A 154 2.26 20.82 2.39
N ASN A 155 2.34 20.39 3.66
CA ASN A 155 2.79 21.19 4.80
C ASN A 155 3.86 20.45 5.64
N VAL A 156 4.51 19.43 5.10
CA VAL A 156 5.53 18.64 5.79
C VAL A 156 6.79 18.58 4.95
N ARG A 157 7.94 18.84 5.58
CA ARG A 157 9.26 18.52 5.03
C ARG A 157 9.83 17.34 5.79
N SER A 158 10.17 16.27 5.10
CA SER A 158 10.68 15.05 5.70
C SER A 158 11.61 14.34 4.72
N ARG A 159 11.84 13.07 4.96
CA ARG A 159 12.56 12.16 4.06
C ARG A 159 11.70 10.93 3.83
N VAL A 160 11.88 10.29 2.69
CA VAL A 160 11.38 8.93 2.46
C VAL A 160 12.53 7.95 2.57
N ILE A 161 12.25 6.86 3.25
CA ILE A 161 13.17 5.74 3.43
C ILE A 161 12.67 4.61 2.53
N LEU A 162 13.50 4.17 1.59
CA LEU A 162 13.14 3.09 0.67
C LEU A 162 13.35 1.75 1.37
N LEU A 163 12.30 0.93 1.36
CA LEU A 163 12.32 -0.44 1.89
C LEU A 163 12.08 -1.42 0.76
N GLU A 164 12.64 -2.62 0.89
CA GLU A 164 12.33 -3.70 -0.03
C GLU A 164 12.28 -5.05 0.66
N LYS A 165 11.56 -5.98 0.03
CA LYS A 165 11.46 -7.37 0.44
C LYS A 165 11.60 -8.25 -0.80
N PRO A 166 12.60 -9.16 -0.84
CA PRO A 166 12.67 -10.18 -1.88
C PRO A 166 11.52 -11.17 -1.72
N LEU A 167 10.94 -11.60 -2.85
CA LEU A 167 9.88 -12.60 -2.89
C LEU A 167 10.45 -13.94 -3.37
N LEU A 168 10.03 -15.03 -2.74
CA LEU A 168 10.34 -16.37 -3.23
C LEU A 168 9.53 -16.64 -4.52
N ALA A 169 10.17 -17.33 -5.48
CA ALA A 169 9.45 -17.81 -6.66
C ALA A 169 8.34 -18.79 -6.23
N PRO A 170 7.22 -18.88 -6.97
CA PRO A 170 6.13 -19.79 -6.62
C PRO A 170 6.58 -21.26 -6.44
N ASP A 171 7.61 -21.66 -7.14
CA ASP A 171 8.15 -23.03 -7.10
C ASP A 171 9.12 -23.28 -5.93
N GLU A 172 9.57 -22.23 -5.23
CA GLU A 172 10.53 -22.34 -4.12
C GLU A 172 9.84 -22.52 -2.76
N GLU A 173 8.53 -22.25 -2.67
CA GLU A 173 7.77 -22.45 -1.42
C GLU A 173 7.65 -23.91 -1.00
N HIS A 174 7.71 -24.84 -1.96
CA HIS A 174 7.57 -26.28 -1.69
C HIS A 174 8.85 -26.94 -1.16
N LEU A 175 9.97 -26.22 -1.15
CA LEU A 175 11.27 -26.75 -0.70
C LEU A 175 11.61 -26.41 0.76
N GLN A 176 10.78 -25.59 1.43
CA GLN A 176 10.98 -25.18 2.83
C GLN A 176 9.93 -25.76 3.80
N GLY A 177 9.18 -26.73 3.35
CA GLY A 177 8.20 -27.46 4.17
C GLY A 177 8.78 -28.64 4.91
#